data_392b97a7c326b387b767f7ba09703b7e
#
_entry.id   392b97a7c326b387b767f7ba09703b7e
#
_cell.length_a   1.000
_cell.length_b   1.000
_cell.length_c   1.000
_cell.angle_alpha   90.00
_cell.angle_beta   90.00
_cell.angle_gamma   90.00
#
_symmetry.space_group_name_H-M   'P 1'
#
loop_
_entity.id
_entity.type
_entity.pdbx_description
1 polymer ?
#
loop_
_entity_poly.entity_id
_entity_poly.type
_entity_poly.pdbx_seq_one_letter_code
_entity_poly.pdbx_strand_id
1 'polypeptide(L)' 'MGISIHQYIILRRIELAKSLIQQGMPMHLVCLESGFHNYSNFFKAFKAVTGVSPSDYGSLPSLDRDK' A
#
# COMPACT_ATOMS: atom_id res chain seq x y z
N MET A 1 24.40 -1.84 -4.94
CA MET A 1 23.48 -2.35 -4.74
C MET A 1 22.28 -1.59 -4.88
N GLY A 2 21.46 -1.46 -4.76
CA GLY A 2 20.30 -0.73 -4.88
C GLY A 2 19.21 -1.53 -5.51
N ILE A 3 18.08 -0.91 -5.73
CA ILE A 3 16.95 -1.57 -6.30
C ILE A 3 16.74 -1.05 -7.70
N SER A 4 16.00 -1.81 -8.47
CA SER A 4 15.72 -1.36 -9.83
C SER A 4 14.76 -0.19 -9.78
N ILE A 5 14.70 0.54 -10.88
CA ILE A 5 13.78 1.64 -11.01
C ILE A 5 12.35 1.16 -10.81
N HIS A 6 12.03 -0.01 -11.36
CA HIS A 6 10.68 -0.55 -11.22
C HIS A 6 10.35 -0.82 -9.75
N GLN A 7 11.29 -1.41 -9.02
CA GLN A 7 11.06 -1.66 -7.60
C GLN A 7 10.92 -0.36 -6.83
N TYR A 8 11.70 0.64 -7.18
CA TYR A 8 11.61 1.93 -6.51
C TYR A 8 10.23 2.54 -6.72
N ILE A 9 9.71 2.48 -7.93
CA ILE A 9 8.39 3.03 -8.23
C ILE A 9 7.32 2.30 -7.44
N ILE A 10 7.41 0.97 -7.36
CA ILE A 10 6.45 0.19 -6.60
C ILE A 10 6.49 0.58 -5.12
N LEU A 11 7.68 0.71 -4.57
CA LEU A 11 7.79 1.09 -3.17
C LEU A 11 7.16 2.45 -2.90
N ARG A 12 7.36 3.41 -3.82
CA ARG A 12 6.78 4.73 -3.64
C ARG A 12 5.24 4.67 -3.73
N ARG A 13 4.73 3.87 -4.63
CA ARG A 13 3.28 3.70 -4.76
C ARG A 13 2.69 3.09 -3.50
N ILE A 14 3.39 2.10 -2.92
CA ILE A 14 2.89 1.46 -1.71
C ILE A 14 2.94 2.43 -0.53
N GLU A 15 3.98 3.26 -0.45
CA GLU A 15 4.03 4.24 0.63
C GLU A 15 2.85 5.21 0.53
N LEU A 16 2.52 5.65 -0.66
CA LEU A 16 1.37 6.51 -0.84
C LEU A 16 0.08 5.77 -0.46
N ALA A 17 -0.04 4.51 -0.87
CA ALA A 17 -1.23 3.73 -0.55
C ALA A 17 -1.41 3.59 0.96
N LYS A 18 -0.34 3.35 1.69
CA LYS A 18 -0.42 3.24 3.14
C LYS A 18 -0.99 4.51 3.76
N SER A 19 -0.52 5.64 3.28
CA SER A 19 -1.01 6.92 3.78
C SER A 19 -2.49 7.10 3.47
N LEU A 20 -2.91 6.77 2.26
CA LEU A 20 -4.31 6.92 1.87
C LEU A 20 -5.22 5.97 2.66
N ILE A 21 -4.76 4.76 2.93
CA ILE A 21 -5.53 3.83 3.73
C ILE A 21 -5.71 4.39 5.13
N GLN A 22 -4.67 4.96 5.69
CA GLN A 22 -4.76 5.53 7.03
C GLN A 22 -5.69 6.73 7.10
N GLN A 23 -5.88 7.40 5.97
CA GLN A 23 -6.81 8.51 5.91
C GLN A 23 -8.26 8.05 5.78
N GLY A 24 -8.48 6.76 5.62
CA GLY A 24 -9.83 6.23 5.51
C GLY A 24 -10.36 6.17 4.10
N MET A 25 -9.50 6.33 3.10
CA MET A 25 -9.95 6.30 1.73
C MET A 25 -10.40 4.89 1.35
N PRO A 26 -11.48 4.74 0.58
CA PRO A 26 -11.91 3.41 0.13
C PRO A 26 -10.83 2.73 -0.69
N MET A 27 -10.74 1.41 -0.58
CA MET A 27 -9.66 0.67 -1.22
C MET A 27 -9.59 0.85 -2.72
N HIS A 28 -10.74 0.92 -3.41
CA HIS A 28 -10.68 1.09 -4.85
C HIS A 28 -10.06 2.45 -5.23
N LEU A 29 -10.28 3.46 -4.42
CA LEU A 29 -9.67 4.75 -4.67
C LEU A 29 -8.20 4.74 -4.29
N VAL A 30 -7.85 4.04 -3.23
CA VAL A 30 -6.45 3.89 -2.86
C VAL A 30 -5.67 3.27 -4.00
N CYS A 31 -6.22 2.23 -4.62
CA CYS A 31 -5.59 1.58 -5.75
C CYS A 31 -5.34 2.57 -6.89
N LEU A 32 -6.37 3.30 -7.26
CA LEU A 32 -6.24 4.24 -8.37
C LEU A 32 -5.32 5.40 -8.03
N GLU A 33 -5.47 5.97 -6.86
CA GLU A 33 -4.69 7.15 -6.49
C GLU A 33 -3.21 6.82 -6.31
N SER A 34 -2.92 5.60 -5.92
CA SER A 34 -1.53 5.21 -5.75
C SER A 34 -0.87 4.77 -7.07
N GLY A 35 -1.61 4.76 -8.15
CA GLY A 35 -1.01 4.55 -9.47
C GLY A 35 -1.11 3.14 -10.01
N PHE A 36 -1.92 2.28 -9.40
CA PHE A 36 -2.08 0.93 -9.91
C PHE A 36 -3.27 0.87 -10.86
N HIS A 37 -3.14 0.05 -11.91
CA HIS A 37 -4.20 -0.05 -12.91
C HIS A 37 -5.30 -1.00 -12.50
N ASN A 38 -5.01 -2.03 -11.74
CA ASN A 38 -6.06 -2.91 -11.29
C ASN A 38 -5.76 -3.37 -9.87
N TYR A 39 -6.81 -3.83 -9.21
CA TYR A 39 -6.71 -4.15 -7.80
C TYR A 39 -5.83 -5.38 -7.55
N SER A 40 -5.85 -6.34 -8.49
CA SER A 40 -5.01 -7.51 -8.32
C SER A 40 -3.55 -7.16 -8.23
N ASN A 41 -3.07 -6.28 -9.09
CA ASN A 41 -1.68 -5.86 -9.05
C ASN A 41 -1.40 -5.09 -7.77
N PHE A 42 -2.33 -4.23 -7.38
CA PHE A 42 -2.19 -3.47 -6.15
C PHE A 42 -2.08 -4.42 -4.95
N PHE A 43 -2.97 -5.40 -4.88
CA PHE A 43 -2.99 -6.35 -3.79
C PHE A 43 -1.66 -7.10 -3.68
N LYS A 44 -1.18 -7.61 -4.81
CA LYS A 44 0.07 -8.37 -4.81
C LYS A 44 1.25 -7.51 -4.39
N ALA A 45 1.32 -6.32 -4.93
CA ALA A 45 2.44 -5.44 -4.63
C ALA A 45 2.40 -5.01 -3.16
N PHE A 46 1.21 -4.69 -2.67
CA PHE A 46 1.08 -4.24 -1.29
C PHE A 46 1.49 -5.36 -0.34
N LYS A 47 1.00 -6.57 -0.58
CA LYS A 47 1.34 -7.68 0.29
C LYS A 47 2.83 -8.03 0.21
N ALA A 48 3.42 -7.93 -0.96
CA ALA A 48 4.85 -8.21 -1.10
C ALA A 48 5.69 -7.22 -0.33
N VAL A 49 5.29 -5.97 -0.30
CA VAL A 49 6.07 -4.93 0.36
C VAL A 49 5.80 -4.89 1.87
N THR A 50 4.55 -5.00 2.27
CA THR A 50 4.20 -4.81 3.69
C THR A 50 4.02 -6.10 4.44
N GLY A 51 3.80 -7.20 3.75
CA GLY A 51 3.55 -8.49 4.39
C GLY A 51 2.09 -8.74 4.72
N VAL A 52 1.22 -7.77 4.53
CA VAL A 52 -0.20 -7.95 4.81
C VAL A 52 -1.01 -7.38 3.65
N SER A 53 -2.25 -7.82 3.51
CA SER A 53 -3.08 -7.30 2.43
C SER A 53 -3.49 -5.87 2.74
N PRO A 54 -3.91 -5.11 1.74
CA PRO A 54 -4.36 -3.74 1.99
C PRO A 54 -5.54 -3.66 2.95
N SER A 55 -6.47 -4.61 2.83
CA SER A 55 -7.61 -4.63 3.74
C SER A 55 -7.17 -4.91 5.16
N ASP A 56 -6.27 -5.86 5.32
CA ASP A 56 -5.74 -6.16 6.65
C ASP A 56 -5.00 -4.97 7.21
N TYR A 57 -4.26 -4.28 6.39
CA TYR A 57 -3.53 -3.11 6.84
C TYR A 57 -4.49 -2.05 7.37
N GLY A 58 -5.58 -1.84 6.67
CA GLY A 58 -6.56 -0.85 7.09
C GLY A 58 -7.30 -1.25 8.35
N SER A 59 -7.35 -2.55 8.65
CA SER A 59 -8.01 -3.01 9.85
C SER A 59 -7.10 -3.13 11.04
N LEU A 60 -5.81 -2.99 10.86
CA LEU A 60 -4.90 -3.14 11.98
C LEU A 60 -5.15 -2.07 13.01
N PRO A 61 -5.06 -2.43 14.27
CA PRO A 61 -5.22 -1.41 15.30
C PRO A 61 -4.09 -0.43 15.18
N SER A 62 -4.34 0.74 15.64
CA SER A 62 -3.31 1.75 15.54
C SER A 62 -2.36 1.69 16.66
N LEU A 63 -2.27 0.59 17.33
CA LEU A 63 -1.39 0.52 18.46
C LEU A 63 0.03 0.69 18.06
N ASP A 64 0.35 0.45 16.83
CA ASP A 64 1.70 0.63 16.43
C ASP A 64 2.11 2.05 16.56
N ARG A 65 1.20 2.95 16.70
CA ARG A 65 1.57 4.29 16.91
C ARG A 65 1.51 4.66 18.29
N ASP A 66 0.95 3.85 19.11
CA ASP A 66 0.91 4.23 20.44
C ASP A 66 2.07 4.07 21.07
N LYS A 67 2.75 3.58 20.65
CA LYS A 67 3.79 3.37 21.41
C LYS A 67 4.65 3.99 21.28
#